data_9422a74e1752c4e649c45825116d63ce
#
_entry.id   9422a74e1752c4e649c45825116d63ce
#
_cell.length_a   1.000
_cell.length_b   1.000
_cell.length_c   1.000
_cell.angle_alpha   90.00
_cell.angle_beta   90.00
_cell.angle_gamma   90.00
#
_symmetry.space_group_name_H-M   'P 1'
#
loop_
_entity.id
_entity.type
_entity.pdbx_description
1 polymer ?
#
loop_
_entity_poly.entity_id
_entity_poly.type
_entity_poly.pdbx_seq_one_letter_code
_entity_poly.pdbx_strand_id
1 'polypeptide(L)'
;MATRGVLFFDLDGTIADSGAGIHASLNEVFESYGHEPLSLTELHIVIGPPLQESLPTLFAPRGISSDLVDTFIREYRAIYKAQHLPRTQFNEGMKDALEVLHDHYYLAVVTAKPEPQALVAIEALGISDMFVTIVGPENDQPHPKTLLLQRALSEVITSLGDEPLLQQCWMIGDRHHDIEAGVNVGTNAMGVLWGFGSREELQSAGAHEVAEDPEELIRVLLDALV
;
A
#
# COMPACT_ATOMS: atom_id res chain seq x y z
N MET A 1 12.70 -29.27 3.99
CA MET A 1 11.31 -28.85 3.78
C MET A 1 11.35 -27.76 2.73
N ALA A 2 10.40 -27.70 1.79
CA ALA A 2 10.38 -26.58 0.85
C ALA A 2 10.18 -25.28 1.65
N THR A 3 10.98 -24.26 1.36
CA THR A 3 10.90 -22.97 2.01
C THR A 3 9.56 -22.32 1.63
N ARG A 4 8.78 -21.93 2.62
CA ARG A 4 7.47 -21.28 2.41
C ARG A 4 7.71 -19.90 1.79
N GLY A 5 7.01 -19.56 0.70
CA GLY A 5 7.10 -18.26 0.05
C GLY A 5 6.61 -17.10 0.92
N VAL A 6 6.88 -15.88 0.50
CA VAL A 6 6.49 -14.65 1.20
C VAL A 6 5.61 -13.79 0.31
N LEU A 7 4.49 -13.33 0.85
CA LEU A 7 3.62 -12.33 0.23
C LEU A 7 3.84 -10.97 0.88
N PHE A 8 4.31 -10.01 0.11
CA PHE A 8 4.47 -8.62 0.50
C PHE A 8 3.28 -7.83 -0.02
N PHE A 9 2.45 -7.32 0.86
CA PHE A 9 1.24 -6.57 0.51
C PHE A 9 1.45 -5.07 0.68
N ASP A 10 0.99 -4.27 -0.27
CA ASP A 10 0.69 -2.88 0.06
C ASP A 10 -0.51 -2.79 1.00
N LEU A 11 -0.72 -1.62 1.60
CA LEU A 11 -1.78 -1.41 2.58
C LEU A 11 -2.98 -0.66 1.99
N ASP A 12 -2.76 0.62 1.62
CA ASP A 12 -3.84 1.51 1.17
C ASP A 12 -4.28 1.17 -0.26
N GLY A 13 -5.53 0.77 -0.45
CA GLY A 13 -6.05 0.30 -1.76
C GLY A 13 -5.82 -1.19 -2.01
N THR A 14 -5.01 -1.87 -1.21
CA THR A 14 -4.77 -3.32 -1.33
C THR A 14 -5.43 -4.07 -0.19
N ILE A 15 -4.91 -4.00 1.04
CA ILE A 15 -5.54 -4.61 2.23
C ILE A 15 -6.68 -3.72 2.74
N ALA A 16 -6.42 -2.41 2.84
CA ALA A 16 -7.29 -1.45 3.50
C ALA A 16 -8.03 -0.55 2.51
N ASP A 17 -9.35 -0.40 2.72
CA ASP A 17 -10.17 0.65 2.11
C ASP A 17 -9.96 1.97 2.87
N SER A 18 -8.94 2.71 2.50
CA SER A 18 -8.56 3.98 3.12
C SER A 18 -9.00 5.21 2.31
N GLY A 19 -9.50 5.02 1.10
CA GLY A 19 -9.79 6.08 0.15
C GLY A 19 -10.72 7.16 0.69
N ALA A 20 -11.84 6.76 1.29
CA ALA A 20 -12.82 7.70 1.83
C ALA A 20 -12.24 8.55 2.96
N GLY A 21 -11.44 7.96 3.86
CA GLY A 21 -10.79 8.67 4.96
C GLY A 21 -9.71 9.64 4.49
N ILE A 22 -8.90 9.24 3.51
CA ILE A 22 -7.88 10.09 2.88
C ILE A 22 -8.55 11.28 2.21
N HIS A 23 -9.59 11.02 1.39
CA HIS A 23 -10.35 12.05 0.69
C HIS A 23 -10.96 13.07 1.63
N ALA A 24 -11.67 12.61 2.67
CA ALA A 24 -12.28 13.49 3.66
C ALA A 24 -11.24 14.37 4.38
N SER A 25 -10.12 13.78 4.80
CA SER A 25 -9.06 14.51 5.51
C SER A 25 -8.36 15.55 4.63
N LEU A 26 -8.09 15.22 3.35
CA LEU A 26 -7.51 16.18 2.41
C LEU A 26 -8.48 17.31 2.14
N ASN A 27 -9.77 17.03 1.94
CA ASN A 27 -10.78 18.04 1.68
C ASN A 27 -10.96 19.01 2.84
N GLU A 28 -10.93 18.51 4.09
CA GLU A 28 -10.97 19.38 5.27
C GLU A 28 -9.80 20.40 5.25
N VAL A 29 -8.61 19.99 4.80
CA VAL A 29 -7.48 20.92 4.67
C VAL A 29 -7.69 21.86 3.50
N PHE A 30 -8.08 21.41 2.29
CA PHE A 30 -8.35 22.29 1.14
C PHE A 30 -9.39 23.35 1.48
N GLU A 31 -10.49 22.98 2.12
CA GLU A 31 -11.55 23.88 2.56
C GLU A 31 -11.07 24.89 3.61
N SER A 32 -10.19 24.48 4.54
CA SER A 32 -9.62 25.38 5.56
C SER A 32 -8.78 26.51 4.95
N TYR A 33 -8.19 26.26 3.79
CA TYR A 33 -7.47 27.26 2.99
C TYR A 33 -8.36 28.00 1.98
N GLY A 34 -9.68 27.76 1.97
CA GLY A 34 -10.64 28.41 1.08
C GLY A 34 -10.60 27.89 -0.36
N HIS A 35 -10.11 26.69 -0.57
CA HIS A 35 -10.06 26.04 -1.88
C HIS A 35 -11.16 24.99 -2.04
N GLU A 36 -11.52 24.74 -3.30
CA GLU A 36 -12.48 23.70 -3.65
C GLU A 36 -11.94 22.31 -3.26
N PRO A 37 -12.82 21.43 -2.73
CA PRO A 37 -12.45 20.08 -2.38
C PRO A 37 -11.97 19.28 -3.60
N LEU A 38 -11.22 18.21 -3.36
CA LEU A 38 -10.81 17.24 -4.37
C LEU A 38 -12.03 16.49 -4.89
N SER A 39 -12.08 16.30 -6.18
CA SER A 39 -12.97 15.32 -6.79
C SER A 39 -12.47 13.89 -6.53
N LEU A 40 -13.35 12.90 -6.67
CA LEU A 40 -12.96 11.49 -6.58
C LEU A 40 -11.93 11.11 -7.66
N THR A 41 -11.96 11.77 -8.81
CA THR A 41 -10.98 11.54 -9.88
C THR A 41 -9.59 12.03 -9.49
N GLU A 42 -9.49 13.14 -8.75
CA GLU A 42 -8.21 13.65 -8.27
C GLU A 42 -7.63 12.83 -7.11
N LEU A 43 -8.46 12.08 -6.41
CA LEU A 43 -8.02 11.20 -5.32
C LEU A 43 -6.98 10.16 -5.80
N HIS A 44 -7.12 9.65 -7.01
CA HIS A 44 -6.16 8.71 -7.61
C HIS A 44 -4.74 9.27 -7.79
N ILE A 45 -4.60 10.61 -7.75
CA ILE A 45 -3.29 11.28 -7.87
C ILE A 45 -2.51 11.16 -6.56
N VAL A 46 -3.21 11.13 -5.42
CA VAL A 46 -2.59 11.23 -4.08
C VAL A 46 -2.53 9.90 -3.33
N ILE A 47 -3.17 8.85 -3.81
CA ILE A 47 -3.08 7.52 -3.18
C ILE A 47 -2.09 6.66 -3.97
N GLY A 48 -1.11 6.11 -3.25
CA GLY A 48 0.02 5.35 -3.79
C GLY A 48 1.33 6.15 -3.80
N PRO A 49 1.44 7.27 -4.55
CA PRO A 49 2.67 8.06 -4.54
C PRO A 49 2.84 8.86 -3.23
N PRO A 50 4.08 9.26 -2.89
CA PRO A 50 4.34 10.18 -1.79
C PRO A 50 3.61 11.50 -1.98
N LEU A 51 2.96 12.01 -0.91
CA LEU A 51 2.20 13.27 -0.97
C LEU A 51 3.06 14.47 -1.36
N GLN A 52 4.35 14.48 -1.02
CA GLN A 52 5.30 15.51 -1.41
C GLN A 52 5.43 15.65 -2.94
N GLU A 53 5.24 14.55 -3.66
CA GLU A 53 5.36 14.51 -5.12
C GLU A 53 4.00 14.78 -5.80
N SER A 54 2.92 14.32 -5.20
CA SER A 54 1.59 14.37 -5.80
C SER A 54 0.82 15.67 -5.52
N LEU A 55 0.91 16.25 -4.32
CA LEU A 55 0.20 17.48 -3.96
C LEU A 55 0.52 18.69 -4.86
N PRO A 56 1.77 18.92 -5.30
CA PRO A 56 2.06 20.03 -6.22
C PRO A 56 1.21 20.02 -7.49
N THR A 57 0.83 18.84 -8.00
CA THR A 57 0.00 18.70 -9.20
C THR A 57 -1.44 19.16 -8.95
N LEU A 58 -1.92 19.05 -7.72
CA LEU A 58 -3.25 19.52 -7.29
C LEU A 58 -3.25 20.99 -6.88
N PHE A 59 -2.11 21.49 -6.42
CA PHE A 59 -1.93 22.88 -5.99
C PHE A 59 -1.91 23.85 -7.18
N ALA A 60 -1.20 23.48 -8.25
CA ALA A 60 -1.00 24.36 -9.41
C ALA A 60 -2.33 24.86 -10.02
N PRO A 61 -3.35 24.02 -10.30
CA PRO A 61 -4.62 24.50 -10.84
C PRO A 61 -5.41 25.39 -9.86
N ARG A 62 -5.16 25.24 -8.55
CA ARG A 62 -5.82 26.00 -7.48
C ARG A 62 -5.08 27.28 -7.07
N GLY A 63 -3.93 27.56 -7.69
CA GLY A 63 -3.10 28.73 -7.35
C GLY A 63 -2.47 28.65 -5.96
N ILE A 64 -2.30 27.43 -5.41
CA ILE A 64 -1.66 27.20 -4.11
C ILE A 64 -0.14 27.14 -4.31
N SER A 65 0.62 27.84 -3.44
CA SER A 65 2.08 27.77 -3.48
C SER A 65 2.59 26.39 -3.06
N SER A 66 3.57 25.86 -3.80
CA SER A 66 4.26 24.61 -3.45
C SER A 66 5.00 24.69 -2.11
N ASP A 67 5.31 25.87 -1.61
CA ASP A 67 5.91 26.06 -0.29
C ASP A 67 5.01 25.60 0.87
N LEU A 68 3.71 25.44 0.60
CA LEU A 68 2.73 24.96 1.59
C LEU A 68 2.63 23.44 1.68
N VAL A 69 3.30 22.67 0.81
CA VAL A 69 3.17 21.22 0.73
C VAL A 69 3.42 20.54 2.10
N ASP A 70 4.52 20.86 2.77
CA ASP A 70 4.85 20.24 4.06
C ASP A 70 3.84 20.62 5.15
N THR A 71 3.34 21.85 5.13
CA THR A 71 2.31 22.31 6.08
C THR A 71 1.00 21.56 5.84
N PHE A 72 0.60 21.45 4.59
CA PHE A 72 -0.61 20.75 4.17
C PHE A 72 -0.57 19.26 4.55
N ILE A 73 0.56 18.60 4.30
CA ILE A 73 0.77 17.20 4.68
C ILE A 73 0.66 17.02 6.20
N ARG A 74 1.27 17.91 6.98
CA ARG A 74 1.20 17.85 8.44
C ARG A 74 -0.24 17.98 8.96
N GLU A 75 -1.01 18.92 8.41
CA GLU A 75 -2.42 19.14 8.78
C GLU A 75 -3.29 17.95 8.37
N TYR A 76 -3.17 17.51 7.13
CA TYR A 76 -3.83 16.30 6.64
C TYR A 76 -3.58 15.09 7.57
N ARG A 77 -2.31 14.84 7.90
CA ARG A 77 -1.95 13.70 8.75
C ARG A 77 -2.52 13.81 10.16
N ALA A 78 -2.60 15.01 10.71
CA ALA A 78 -3.21 15.23 12.01
C ALA A 78 -4.70 14.85 12.00
N ILE A 79 -5.44 15.29 10.98
CA ILE A 79 -6.86 14.98 10.78
C ILE A 79 -7.04 13.47 10.55
N TYR A 80 -6.31 12.91 9.58
CA TYR A 80 -6.41 11.49 9.22
C TYR A 80 -6.13 10.58 10.42
N LYS A 81 -5.04 10.85 11.16
CA LYS A 81 -4.67 10.11 12.36
C LYS A 81 -5.75 10.15 13.44
N ALA A 82 -6.38 11.30 13.64
CA ALA A 82 -7.37 11.46 14.70
C ALA A 82 -8.74 10.87 14.35
N GLN A 83 -9.17 11.00 13.09
CA GLN A 83 -10.56 10.75 12.69
C GLN A 83 -10.74 9.43 11.93
N HIS A 84 -9.79 9.04 11.08
CA HIS A 84 -9.97 7.95 10.11
C HIS A 84 -9.08 6.75 10.38
N LEU A 85 -7.81 6.96 10.72
CA LEU A 85 -6.85 5.87 10.90
C LEU A 85 -7.31 4.79 11.90
N PRO A 86 -7.89 5.12 13.07
CA PRO A 86 -8.41 4.10 14.01
C PRO A 86 -9.69 3.39 13.52
N ARG A 87 -10.24 3.83 12.40
CA ARG A 87 -11.46 3.27 11.77
C ARG A 87 -11.17 2.63 10.43
N THR A 88 -9.91 2.32 10.17
CA THR A 88 -9.48 1.60 8.95
C THR A 88 -10.31 0.33 8.80
N GLN A 89 -10.79 0.06 7.59
CA GLN A 89 -11.55 -1.12 7.23
C GLN A 89 -10.84 -1.90 6.14
N PHE A 90 -11.16 -3.17 6.00
CA PHE A 90 -10.67 -3.99 4.90
C PHE A 90 -11.30 -3.57 3.58
N ASN A 91 -10.57 -3.73 2.49
CA ASN A 91 -11.20 -3.96 1.21
C ASN A 91 -12.04 -5.25 1.28
N GLU A 92 -13.19 -5.24 0.59
CA GLU A 92 -14.13 -6.36 0.62
C GLU A 92 -13.44 -7.68 0.23
N GLY A 93 -13.61 -8.73 1.04
CA GLY A 93 -13.01 -10.05 0.83
C GLY A 93 -11.55 -10.20 1.28
N MET A 94 -10.83 -9.11 1.54
CA MET A 94 -9.40 -9.18 1.88
C MET A 94 -9.11 -9.84 3.22
N LYS A 95 -10.01 -9.72 4.20
CA LYS A 95 -9.83 -10.42 5.47
C LYS A 95 -9.76 -11.93 5.27
N ASP A 96 -10.75 -12.49 4.56
CA ASP A 96 -10.82 -13.92 4.31
C ASP A 96 -9.65 -14.39 3.44
N ALA A 97 -9.24 -13.56 2.46
CA ALA A 97 -8.07 -13.85 1.63
C ALA A 97 -6.77 -13.94 2.45
N LEU A 98 -6.53 -13.00 3.37
CA LEU A 98 -5.37 -13.04 4.24
C LEU A 98 -5.38 -14.26 5.16
N GLU A 99 -6.53 -14.64 5.73
CA GLU A 99 -6.67 -15.83 6.57
C GLU A 99 -6.30 -17.10 5.79
N VAL A 100 -6.81 -17.27 4.57
CA VAL A 100 -6.48 -18.42 3.71
C VAL A 100 -5.00 -18.42 3.32
N LEU A 101 -4.47 -17.29 2.87
CA LEU A 101 -3.08 -17.20 2.42
C LEU A 101 -2.07 -17.35 3.55
N HIS A 102 -2.40 -16.94 4.76
CA HIS A 102 -1.56 -17.10 5.96
C HIS A 102 -1.28 -18.58 6.28
N ASP A 103 -2.16 -19.50 5.91
CA ASP A 103 -1.90 -20.94 6.08
C ASP A 103 -0.82 -21.49 5.14
N HIS A 104 -0.56 -20.79 4.02
CA HIS A 104 0.32 -21.24 2.94
C HIS A 104 1.58 -20.42 2.75
N TYR A 105 1.57 -19.15 3.12
CA TYR A 105 2.63 -18.17 2.93
C TYR A 105 2.99 -17.46 4.23
N TYR A 106 4.19 -16.91 4.31
CA TYR A 106 4.49 -15.84 5.26
C TYR A 106 3.97 -14.53 4.70
N LEU A 107 3.35 -13.70 5.54
CA LEU A 107 2.82 -12.42 5.13
C LEU A 107 3.67 -11.27 5.68
N ALA A 108 3.84 -10.24 4.87
CA ALA A 108 4.51 -9.00 5.26
C ALA A 108 3.78 -7.80 4.63
N VAL A 109 3.88 -6.63 5.24
CA VAL A 109 3.35 -5.38 4.69
C VAL A 109 4.50 -4.50 4.23
N VAL A 110 4.35 -3.92 3.02
CA VAL A 110 5.29 -2.94 2.44
C VAL A 110 4.48 -1.77 1.90
N THR A 111 4.51 -0.63 2.58
CA THR A 111 3.62 0.50 2.25
C THR A 111 4.35 1.83 2.16
N ALA A 112 3.85 2.76 1.34
CA ALA A 112 4.30 4.16 1.32
C ALA A 112 3.75 4.98 2.51
N LYS A 113 2.75 4.44 3.23
CA LYS A 113 2.26 5.04 4.48
C LYS A 113 3.37 5.03 5.53
N PRO A 114 3.60 6.13 6.31
CA PRO A 114 4.55 6.12 7.41
C PRO A 114 4.31 4.94 8.35
N GLU A 115 5.40 4.21 8.70
CA GLU A 115 5.32 2.96 9.45
C GLU A 115 4.51 3.07 10.76
N PRO A 116 4.65 4.14 11.59
CA PRO A 116 3.81 4.28 12.77
C PRO A 116 2.31 4.36 12.47
N GLN A 117 1.92 4.87 11.29
CA GLN A 117 0.52 4.91 10.87
C GLN A 117 0.07 3.55 10.31
N ALA A 118 0.95 2.86 9.60
CA ALA A 118 0.68 1.51 9.10
C ALA A 118 0.41 0.54 10.27
N LEU A 119 1.21 0.61 11.33
CA LEU A 119 1.01 -0.19 12.54
C LEU A 119 -0.36 0.06 13.19
N VAL A 120 -0.78 1.32 13.31
CA VAL A 120 -2.11 1.66 13.85
C VAL A 120 -3.24 1.14 12.96
N ALA A 121 -3.10 1.22 11.63
CA ALA A 121 -4.10 0.69 10.71
C ALA A 121 -4.22 -0.83 10.80
N ILE A 122 -3.10 -1.55 10.83
CA ILE A 122 -3.05 -3.00 10.95
C ILE A 122 -3.61 -3.46 12.30
N GLU A 123 -3.31 -2.73 13.39
CA GLU A 123 -3.91 -2.98 14.71
C GLU A 123 -5.43 -2.76 14.71
N ALA A 124 -5.90 -1.68 14.07
CA ALA A 124 -7.33 -1.40 13.92
C ALA A 124 -8.08 -2.50 13.15
N LEU A 125 -7.42 -3.13 12.16
CA LEU A 125 -7.92 -4.28 11.42
C LEU A 125 -7.86 -5.58 12.23
N GLY A 126 -7.12 -5.65 13.33
CA GLY A 126 -6.98 -6.84 14.19
C GLY A 126 -6.17 -7.97 13.58
N ILE A 127 -5.21 -7.66 12.71
CA ILE A 127 -4.40 -8.63 11.94
C ILE A 127 -2.89 -8.52 12.17
N SER A 128 -2.46 -7.82 13.22
CA SER A 128 -1.03 -7.61 13.49
C SER A 128 -0.22 -8.91 13.58
N ASP A 129 -0.80 -9.94 14.18
CA ASP A 129 -0.13 -11.22 14.40
C ASP A 129 0.03 -12.07 13.13
N MET A 130 -0.61 -11.68 12.03
CA MET A 130 -0.51 -12.39 10.75
C MET A 130 0.77 -12.05 9.98
N PHE A 131 1.43 -10.93 10.28
CA PHE A 131 2.56 -10.43 9.52
C PHE A 131 3.89 -10.64 10.24
N VAL A 132 4.86 -11.18 9.50
CA VAL A 132 6.25 -11.31 9.97
C VAL A 132 6.89 -9.94 10.19
N THR A 133 6.59 -8.98 9.31
CA THR A 133 7.03 -7.59 9.42
C THR A 133 6.07 -6.63 8.73
N ILE A 134 6.09 -5.37 9.18
CA ILE A 134 5.32 -4.26 8.62
C ILE A 134 6.31 -3.13 8.36
N VAL A 135 6.54 -2.81 7.09
CA VAL A 135 7.56 -1.86 6.65
C VAL A 135 6.93 -0.69 5.93
N GLY A 136 7.21 0.50 6.41
CA GLY A 136 6.91 1.77 5.79
C GLY A 136 8.05 2.77 6.00
N PRO A 137 7.98 3.99 5.48
CA PRO A 137 8.94 5.04 5.82
C PRO A 137 8.97 5.29 7.35
N GLU A 138 10.16 5.30 7.94
CA GLU A 138 10.32 5.58 9.38
C GLU A 138 9.97 7.04 9.73
N ASN A 139 10.09 7.91 8.73
CA ASN A 139 9.80 9.35 8.84
C ASN A 139 8.94 9.78 7.64
N ASP A 140 8.60 11.06 7.61
CA ASP A 140 7.75 11.67 6.58
C ASP A 140 8.45 11.89 5.22
N GLN A 141 9.68 11.38 5.05
CA GLN A 141 10.41 11.52 3.79
C GLN A 141 9.98 10.43 2.79
N PRO A 142 9.84 10.78 1.52
CA PRO A 142 9.58 9.80 0.48
C PRO A 142 10.68 8.73 0.44
N HIS A 143 10.25 7.48 0.37
CA HIS A 143 11.16 6.35 0.20
C HIS A 143 10.70 5.53 -1.01
N PRO A 144 11.58 5.23 -1.96
CA PRO A 144 11.25 4.35 -3.08
C PRO A 144 10.71 3.01 -2.57
N LYS A 145 9.58 2.57 -3.12
CA LYS A 145 8.94 1.30 -2.72
C LYS A 145 9.90 0.11 -2.83
N THR A 146 10.80 0.13 -3.82
CA THR A 146 11.86 -0.87 -3.99
C THR A 146 12.76 -1.00 -2.76
N LEU A 147 13.17 0.13 -2.14
CA LEU A 147 14.00 0.10 -0.94
C LEU A 147 13.23 -0.41 0.28
N LEU A 148 11.93 -0.08 0.38
CA LEU A 148 11.07 -0.61 1.44
C LEU A 148 10.89 -2.13 1.30
N LEU A 149 10.70 -2.64 0.08
CA LEU A 149 10.61 -4.07 -0.18
C LEU A 149 11.92 -4.80 0.15
N GLN A 150 13.07 -4.23 -0.20
CA GLN A 150 14.38 -4.79 0.15
C GLN A 150 14.57 -4.85 1.67
N ARG A 151 14.14 -3.81 2.40
CA ARG A 151 14.16 -3.80 3.87
C ARG A 151 13.25 -4.89 4.43
N ALA A 152 12.03 -5.00 3.93
CA ALA A 152 11.08 -6.02 4.37
C ALA A 152 11.63 -7.43 4.14
N LEU A 153 12.25 -7.70 2.99
CA LEU A 153 12.89 -8.97 2.71
C LEU A 153 14.01 -9.27 3.71
N SER A 154 14.85 -8.29 4.04
CA SER A 154 15.92 -8.45 5.03
C SER A 154 15.38 -8.74 6.43
N GLU A 155 14.29 -8.08 6.83
CA GLU A 155 13.63 -8.31 8.11
C GLU A 155 12.97 -9.70 8.18
N VAL A 156 12.34 -10.14 7.09
CA VAL A 156 11.79 -11.50 6.96
C VAL A 156 12.89 -12.55 7.10
N ILE A 157 14.02 -12.42 6.39
CA ILE A 157 15.16 -13.33 6.49
C ILE A 157 15.67 -13.38 7.94
N THR A 158 15.79 -12.23 8.59
CA THR A 158 16.24 -12.15 9.98
C THR A 158 15.26 -12.85 10.94
N SER A 159 13.96 -12.67 10.73
CA SER A 159 12.93 -13.23 11.60
C SER A 159 12.75 -14.72 11.43
N LEU A 160 12.84 -15.23 10.19
CA LEU A 160 12.65 -16.64 9.88
C LEU A 160 13.93 -17.47 10.02
N GLY A 161 15.11 -16.82 9.95
CA GLY A 161 16.42 -17.49 9.96
C GLY A 161 16.73 -18.26 8.68
N ASP A 162 15.95 -18.07 7.62
CA ASP A 162 16.09 -18.73 6.32
C ASP A 162 15.76 -17.73 5.19
N GLU A 163 16.44 -17.84 4.05
CA GLU A 163 16.24 -16.95 2.91
C GLU A 163 15.21 -17.58 1.97
N PRO A 164 14.06 -16.90 1.74
CA PRO A 164 13.04 -17.41 0.82
C PRO A 164 13.54 -17.31 -0.64
N LEU A 165 13.12 -18.25 -1.46
CA LEU A 165 13.36 -18.17 -2.91
C LEU A 165 12.55 -17.02 -3.49
N LEU A 166 13.19 -16.05 -4.13
CA LEU A 166 12.52 -14.86 -4.70
C LEU A 166 11.41 -15.23 -5.68
N GLN A 167 11.56 -16.34 -6.42
CA GLN A 167 10.53 -16.85 -7.34
C GLN A 167 9.27 -17.37 -6.63
N GLN A 168 9.33 -17.57 -5.32
CA GLN A 168 8.18 -17.92 -4.48
C GLN A 168 7.64 -16.72 -3.68
N CYS A 169 8.25 -15.55 -3.87
CA CYS A 169 7.83 -14.31 -3.23
C CYS A 169 7.04 -13.45 -4.21
N TRP A 170 6.04 -12.74 -3.70
CA TRP A 170 5.19 -11.84 -4.47
C TRP A 170 5.10 -10.48 -3.81
N MET A 171 5.27 -9.42 -4.59
CA MET A 171 4.82 -8.07 -4.23
C MET A 171 3.42 -7.86 -4.80
N ILE A 172 2.47 -7.53 -3.94
CA ILE A 172 1.04 -7.42 -4.26
C ILE A 172 0.60 -5.99 -3.94
N GLY A 173 0.07 -5.30 -4.92
CA GLY A 173 -0.39 -3.92 -4.74
C GLY A 173 -1.25 -3.44 -5.88
N ASP A 174 -1.84 -2.27 -5.68
CA ASP A 174 -2.82 -1.69 -6.61
C ASP A 174 -2.22 -0.58 -7.51
N ARG A 175 -0.93 -0.23 -7.35
CA ARG A 175 -0.28 0.81 -8.15
C ARG A 175 1.00 0.33 -8.84
N HIS A 176 1.38 1.04 -9.90
CA HIS A 176 2.62 0.75 -10.64
C HIS A 176 3.86 0.69 -9.74
N HIS A 177 3.95 1.51 -8.68
CA HIS A 177 5.09 1.51 -7.74
C HIS A 177 5.29 0.16 -7.05
N ASP A 178 4.20 -0.57 -6.76
CA ASP A 178 4.24 -1.89 -6.15
C ASP A 178 4.82 -2.90 -7.15
N ILE A 179 4.30 -2.85 -8.37
CA ILE A 179 4.72 -3.75 -9.44
C ILE A 179 6.20 -3.53 -9.79
N GLU A 180 6.60 -2.27 -10.00
CA GLU A 180 7.98 -1.90 -10.27
C GLU A 180 8.92 -2.33 -9.13
N ALA A 181 8.48 -2.21 -7.87
CA ALA A 181 9.27 -2.66 -6.73
C ALA A 181 9.50 -4.18 -6.76
N GLY A 182 8.45 -4.97 -7.00
CA GLY A 182 8.55 -6.43 -7.13
C GLY A 182 9.50 -6.84 -8.26
N VAL A 183 9.29 -6.28 -9.45
CA VAL A 183 10.14 -6.55 -10.64
C VAL A 183 11.60 -6.17 -10.36
N ASN A 184 11.87 -4.99 -9.77
CA ASN A 184 13.23 -4.52 -9.51
C ASN A 184 13.97 -5.34 -8.44
N VAL A 185 13.25 -5.91 -7.47
CA VAL A 185 13.83 -6.79 -6.43
C VAL A 185 13.99 -8.22 -6.93
N GLY A 186 13.25 -8.60 -7.97
CA GLY A 186 13.25 -9.94 -8.56
C GLY A 186 12.26 -10.91 -7.93
N THR A 187 11.26 -10.40 -7.21
CA THR A 187 10.07 -11.17 -6.81
C THR A 187 9.07 -11.23 -7.96
N ASN A 188 8.08 -12.09 -7.86
CA ASN A 188 6.89 -11.92 -8.68
C ASN A 188 6.15 -10.65 -8.26
N ALA A 189 5.36 -10.09 -9.18
CA ALA A 189 4.55 -8.90 -8.93
C ALA A 189 3.11 -9.14 -9.38
N MET A 190 2.15 -8.89 -8.51
CA MET A 190 0.72 -9.03 -8.79
C MET A 190 0.00 -7.71 -8.55
N GLY A 191 -0.69 -7.25 -9.59
CA GLY A 191 -1.58 -6.12 -9.50
C GLY A 191 -2.97 -6.53 -8.99
N VAL A 192 -3.64 -5.63 -8.26
CA VAL A 192 -5.02 -5.83 -7.81
C VAL A 192 -5.91 -4.69 -8.31
N LEU A 193 -7.16 -5.01 -8.72
CA LEU A 193 -8.06 -4.05 -9.40
C LEU A 193 -9.14 -3.43 -8.51
N TRP A 194 -9.22 -3.81 -7.25
CA TRP A 194 -10.15 -3.18 -6.30
C TRP A 194 -9.60 -1.91 -5.66
N GLY A 195 -8.34 -1.55 -5.96
CA GLY A 195 -7.69 -0.33 -5.49
C GLY A 195 -7.80 0.85 -6.46
N PHE A 196 -6.74 1.64 -6.59
CA PHE A 196 -6.71 2.91 -7.30
C PHE A 196 -6.06 2.84 -8.68
N GLY A 197 -5.28 1.80 -8.99
CA GLY A 197 -4.63 1.60 -10.26
C GLY A 197 -5.54 0.94 -11.30
N SER A 198 -5.25 1.18 -12.58
CA SER A 198 -5.93 0.50 -13.67
C SER A 198 -5.16 -0.74 -14.13
N ARG A 199 -5.84 -1.68 -14.78
CA ARG A 199 -5.19 -2.84 -15.41
C ARG A 199 -4.07 -2.43 -16.36
N GLU A 200 -4.28 -1.36 -17.14
CA GLU A 200 -3.27 -0.84 -18.06
C GLU A 200 -2.04 -0.30 -17.32
N GLU A 201 -2.22 0.42 -16.22
CA GLU A 201 -1.13 0.89 -15.35
C GLU A 201 -0.31 -0.30 -14.84
N LEU A 202 -0.96 -1.29 -14.26
CA LEU A 202 -0.31 -2.44 -13.64
C LEU A 202 0.42 -3.31 -14.68
N GLN A 203 -0.20 -3.58 -15.82
CA GLN A 203 0.44 -4.34 -16.90
C GLN A 203 1.63 -3.59 -17.52
N SER A 204 1.51 -2.27 -17.70
CA SER A 204 2.59 -1.45 -18.22
C SER A 204 3.79 -1.38 -17.26
N ALA A 205 3.55 -1.49 -15.96
CA ALA A 205 4.59 -1.58 -14.93
C ALA A 205 5.28 -2.96 -14.87
N GLY A 206 4.77 -3.96 -15.58
CA GLY A 206 5.34 -5.30 -15.65
C GLY A 206 4.73 -6.31 -14.69
N ALA A 207 3.47 -6.15 -14.29
CA ALA A 207 2.77 -7.15 -13.48
C ALA A 207 2.79 -8.52 -14.15
N HIS A 208 3.19 -9.55 -13.41
CA HIS A 208 3.17 -10.94 -13.86
C HIS A 208 1.74 -11.46 -13.90
N GLU A 209 0.92 -11.06 -12.93
CA GLU A 209 -0.49 -11.39 -12.81
C GLU A 209 -1.29 -10.15 -12.37
N VAL A 210 -2.60 -10.13 -12.68
CA VAL A 210 -3.52 -9.07 -12.24
C VAL A 210 -4.83 -9.71 -11.79
N ALA A 211 -5.14 -9.63 -10.51
CA ALA A 211 -6.36 -10.16 -9.91
C ALA A 211 -7.49 -9.11 -9.93
N GLU A 212 -8.69 -9.54 -10.32
CA GLU A 212 -9.89 -8.68 -10.33
C GLU A 212 -10.52 -8.52 -8.94
N ASP A 213 -10.42 -9.57 -8.12
CA ASP A 213 -10.96 -9.65 -6.78
C ASP A 213 -10.09 -10.52 -5.85
N PRO A 214 -10.34 -10.53 -4.54
CA PRO A 214 -9.58 -11.35 -3.59
C PRO A 214 -9.73 -12.87 -3.79
N GLU A 215 -10.80 -13.35 -4.41
CA GLU A 215 -10.97 -14.79 -4.72
C GLU A 215 -9.99 -15.21 -5.83
N GLU A 216 -9.85 -14.36 -6.85
CA GLU A 216 -8.87 -14.60 -7.91
C GLU A 216 -7.43 -14.51 -7.38
N LEU A 217 -7.14 -13.54 -6.48
CA LEU A 217 -5.85 -13.44 -5.79
C LEU A 217 -5.49 -14.77 -5.09
N ILE A 218 -6.41 -15.32 -4.29
CA ILE A 218 -6.21 -16.60 -3.60
C ILE A 218 -5.93 -17.70 -4.63
N ARG A 219 -6.76 -17.82 -5.65
CA ARG A 219 -6.64 -18.87 -6.67
C ARG A 219 -5.28 -18.85 -7.35
N VAL A 220 -4.84 -17.70 -7.84
CA VAL A 220 -3.56 -17.57 -8.55
C VAL A 220 -2.38 -17.91 -7.63
N LEU A 221 -2.40 -17.43 -6.39
CA LEU A 221 -1.31 -17.68 -5.44
C LEU A 221 -1.24 -19.14 -4.99
N LEU A 222 -2.38 -19.82 -4.82
CA LEU A 222 -2.39 -21.23 -4.48
C LEU A 222 -1.98 -22.11 -5.67
N ASP A 223 -2.37 -21.75 -6.89
CA ASP A 223 -1.94 -22.45 -8.10
C ASP A 223 -0.41 -22.33 -8.31
N ALA A 224 0.20 -21.22 -7.87
CA ALA A 224 1.66 -21.03 -7.95
C ALA A 224 2.49 -21.89 -6.97
N LEU A 225 1.84 -22.61 -6.05
CA LEU A 225 2.50 -23.55 -5.12
C LEU A 225 2.68 -24.96 -5.71
N VAL A 226 2.01 -25.25 -6.84
CA VAL A 226 2.02 -26.56 -7.49
C VAL A 226 3.08 -26.64 -8.57
#